data_6367bebf7444a4292e1e51ee7657539a
#
_entry.id   6367bebf7444a4292e1e51ee7657539a
#
_cell.length_a   1.000
_cell.length_b   1.000
_cell.length_c   1.000
_cell.angle_alpha   90.00
_cell.angle_beta   90.00
_cell.angle_gamma   90.00
#
_symmetry.space_group_name_H-M   'P 1'
#
loop_
_entity.id
_entity.type
_entity.pdbx_description
1 polymer ?
#
loop_
_entity_poly.entity_id
_entity_poly.type
_entity_poly.pdbx_seq_one_letter_code
_entity_poly.pdbx_strand_id
1 'polypeptide(L)'
;MPTEINEKVRPPENQPTLGNVGGKNNYIPLAGDAIHKTCTRLVELGTISPEQAELVKWAFAWAKSSNMSLNAAGDAIGVSATTLQRVFTGQYGADYGGPIAKIANFRKLVEARSSRKDVGFIETSIWRRVDAGCTSALNDQLPVFLYGPSQIGKTTCLLEWARRHNHGTSKYVRMPAACTFGYFVQSVAAACFIPTSRQTRINEMRDRIAKSIDSKNLLIVDEFHQALVTVGALCATQIMEFIREIYDRTGCGIVLSATNVGERELERGERAGIYDQLRRRGMVKIVLPQRIGAADIRKIAASFDLQAPEGKYLEAVQAMLAQSGTGMYIKYLQAAHSLSVRRSQKLSWEHFAAVWDGMRRLAAGTES
;
A
#
# COMPACT_ATOMS: atom_id res chain seq x y z
N MET A 1 -8.14 -30.87 30.87
CA MET A 1 -7.94 -29.43 30.73
C MET A 1 -7.72 -29.14 29.25
N PRO A 2 -8.65 -28.51 28.52
CA PRO A 2 -8.46 -28.21 27.10
C PRO A 2 -7.62 -26.93 26.96
N THR A 3 -6.59 -27.01 26.18
CA THR A 3 -5.70 -25.93 25.80
C THR A 3 -6.42 -24.90 24.95
N GLU A 4 -6.38 -23.67 25.42
CA GLU A 4 -6.91 -22.47 24.75
C GLU A 4 -6.35 -22.34 23.34
N ILE A 5 -7.24 -22.33 22.36
CA ILE A 5 -6.97 -21.95 21.00
C ILE A 5 -6.84 -20.43 20.97
N ASN A 6 -5.62 -19.98 20.75
CA ASN A 6 -5.20 -18.60 20.70
C ASN A 6 -5.97 -17.83 19.61
N GLU A 7 -7.02 -17.12 20.01
CA GLU A 7 -7.65 -16.05 19.24
C GLU A 7 -6.64 -14.90 19.09
N LYS A 8 -6.13 -14.68 17.91
CA LYS A 8 -5.69 -13.38 17.37
C LYS A 8 -4.72 -13.55 16.20
N VAL A 9 -5.24 -13.94 15.06
CA VAL A 9 -4.64 -13.52 13.80
C VAL A 9 -5.71 -12.80 13.00
N ARG A 10 -5.91 -11.51 13.29
CA ARG A 10 -6.61 -10.63 12.35
C ARG A 10 -5.69 -10.39 11.16
N PRO A 11 -6.17 -10.56 9.92
CA PRO A 11 -5.40 -10.19 8.75
C PRO A 11 -5.12 -8.67 8.79
N PRO A 12 -3.96 -8.20 8.29
CA PRO A 12 -3.65 -6.79 8.21
C PRO A 12 -4.69 -6.05 7.37
N GLU A 13 -5.26 -4.98 7.91
CA GLU A 13 -6.32 -4.15 7.31
C GLU A 13 -5.89 -3.35 6.05
N ASN A 14 -4.75 -3.64 5.45
CA ASN A 14 -4.19 -2.91 4.31
C ASN A 14 -3.80 -3.83 3.15
N GLN A 15 -4.79 -4.56 2.59
CA GLN A 15 -4.67 -4.97 1.18
C GLN A 15 -5.62 -4.10 0.34
N PRO A 16 -5.18 -3.55 -0.81
CA PRO A 16 -6.09 -2.84 -1.70
C PRO A 16 -7.20 -3.81 -2.10
N THR A 17 -8.43 -3.49 -1.73
CA THR A 17 -9.60 -4.17 -2.25
C THR A 17 -9.60 -3.97 -3.76
N LEU A 18 -9.20 -4.99 -4.49
CA LEU A 18 -9.43 -5.07 -5.92
C LEU A 18 -10.94 -4.91 -6.13
N GLY A 19 -11.31 -3.85 -6.85
CA GLY A 19 -12.67 -3.44 -7.10
C GLY A 19 -13.56 -4.61 -7.55
N ASN A 20 -14.76 -4.65 -6.99
CA ASN A 20 -15.85 -5.51 -7.39
C ASN A 20 -16.12 -5.34 -8.90
N VAL A 21 -15.53 -6.20 -9.72
CA VAL A 21 -15.96 -6.40 -11.10
C VAL A 21 -17.10 -7.41 -11.03
N GLY A 22 -18.30 -6.95 -11.36
CA GLY A 22 -19.56 -7.66 -11.23
C GLY A 22 -19.51 -9.10 -11.72
N GLY A 23 -19.78 -10.03 -10.83
CA GLY A 23 -20.00 -11.45 -11.09
C GLY A 23 -20.55 -12.05 -9.82
N LYS A 24 -21.66 -12.80 -9.94
CA LYS A 24 -22.39 -13.46 -8.88
C LYS A 24 -21.47 -13.95 -7.76
N ASN A 25 -21.73 -13.48 -6.51
CA ASN A 25 -21.04 -13.89 -5.29
C ASN A 25 -21.01 -15.43 -5.18
N ASN A 26 -19.94 -16.07 -5.65
CA ASN A 26 -19.66 -17.46 -5.33
C ASN A 26 -19.06 -17.50 -3.93
N TYR A 27 -19.91 -17.36 -2.93
CA TYR A 27 -19.61 -17.57 -1.53
C TYR A 27 -19.12 -19.00 -1.35
N ILE A 28 -18.19 -19.23 -0.43
CA ILE A 28 -17.78 -20.58 0.00
C ILE A 28 -18.93 -21.11 0.88
N PRO A 29 -19.83 -21.98 0.39
CA PRO A 29 -21.08 -22.26 1.10
C PRO A 29 -20.97 -23.30 2.19
N LEU A 30 -19.75 -23.70 2.57
CA LEU A 30 -19.53 -24.73 3.58
C LEU A 30 -19.51 -24.17 4.99
N ALA A 31 -20.29 -24.76 5.92
CA ALA A 31 -20.13 -24.55 7.34
C ALA A 31 -18.77 -25.09 7.81
N GLY A 32 -18.14 -24.43 8.78
CA GLY A 32 -16.82 -24.86 9.31
C GLY A 32 -16.77 -26.34 9.72
N ASP A 33 -17.85 -26.89 10.29
CA ASP A 33 -17.95 -28.27 10.68
C ASP A 33 -17.98 -29.28 9.50
N ALA A 34 -18.45 -28.84 8.34
CA ALA A 34 -18.53 -29.69 7.17
C ALA A 34 -17.14 -30.04 6.62
N ILE A 35 -16.21 -29.09 6.62
CA ILE A 35 -14.82 -29.36 6.16
C ILE A 35 -14.09 -30.35 7.06
N HIS A 36 -14.30 -30.26 8.39
CA HIS A 36 -13.71 -31.19 9.33
C HIS A 36 -14.20 -32.62 9.08
N LYS A 37 -15.52 -32.82 8.95
CA LYS A 37 -16.12 -34.12 8.62
C LYS A 37 -15.60 -34.66 7.30
N THR A 38 -15.53 -33.83 6.27
CA THR A 38 -15.01 -34.20 4.95
C THR A 38 -13.56 -34.68 5.05
N CYS A 39 -12.68 -33.93 5.72
CA CYS A 39 -11.27 -34.29 5.88
C CYS A 39 -11.10 -35.58 6.69
N THR A 40 -11.85 -35.77 7.78
CA THR A 40 -11.83 -37.02 8.56
C THR A 40 -12.21 -38.23 7.70
N ARG A 41 -13.30 -38.13 6.94
CA ARG A 41 -13.72 -39.18 6.03
C ARG A 41 -12.66 -39.53 4.97
N LEU A 42 -12.02 -38.50 4.37
CA LEU A 42 -11.00 -38.73 3.34
C LEU A 42 -9.73 -39.40 3.93
N VAL A 43 -9.39 -39.13 5.17
CA VAL A 43 -8.30 -39.82 5.91
C VAL A 43 -8.68 -41.27 6.22
N GLU A 44 -9.89 -41.53 6.70
CA GLU A 44 -10.40 -42.86 6.98
C GLU A 44 -10.44 -43.76 5.72
N LEU A 45 -10.74 -43.16 4.56
CA LEU A 45 -10.72 -43.82 3.24
C LEU A 45 -9.29 -43.99 2.68
N GLY A 46 -8.25 -43.51 3.36
CA GLY A 46 -6.87 -43.54 2.86
C GLY A 46 -6.63 -42.66 1.63
N THR A 47 -7.55 -41.74 1.31
CA THR A 47 -7.46 -40.85 0.12
C THR A 47 -6.43 -39.75 0.32
N ILE A 48 -6.31 -39.22 1.54
CA ILE A 48 -5.34 -38.19 1.93
C ILE A 48 -4.69 -38.55 3.28
N SER A 49 -3.46 -38.10 3.52
CA SER A 49 -2.84 -38.24 4.83
C SER A 49 -3.41 -37.26 5.87
N PRO A 50 -3.22 -37.52 7.19
CA PRO A 50 -3.58 -36.57 8.23
C PRO A 50 -2.96 -35.20 8.04
N GLU A 51 -1.69 -35.10 7.59
CA GLU A 51 -1.02 -33.84 7.32
C GLU A 51 -1.67 -33.11 6.13
N GLN A 52 -2.06 -33.86 5.10
CA GLN A 52 -2.77 -33.33 3.94
C GLN A 52 -4.15 -32.79 4.34
N ALA A 53 -4.84 -33.48 5.24
CA ALA A 53 -6.13 -33.00 5.79
C ALA A 53 -5.98 -31.65 6.52
N GLU A 54 -4.92 -31.47 7.31
CA GLU A 54 -4.63 -30.20 7.97
C GLU A 54 -4.35 -29.06 6.97
N LEU A 55 -3.69 -29.33 5.85
CA LEU A 55 -3.51 -28.35 4.77
C LEU A 55 -4.83 -27.92 4.13
N VAL A 56 -5.73 -28.85 3.89
CA VAL A 56 -7.06 -28.57 3.33
C VAL A 56 -7.90 -27.73 4.30
N LYS A 57 -7.92 -28.11 5.59
CA LYS A 57 -8.60 -27.33 6.65
C LYS A 57 -8.04 -25.92 6.76
N TRP A 58 -6.71 -25.81 6.73
CA TRP A 58 -6.03 -24.50 6.76
C TRP A 58 -6.42 -23.63 5.57
N ALA A 59 -6.42 -24.17 4.34
CA ALA A 59 -6.76 -23.42 3.14
C ALA A 59 -8.20 -22.90 3.18
N PHE A 60 -9.13 -23.70 3.68
CA PHE A 60 -10.51 -23.32 3.88
C PHE A 60 -10.65 -22.19 4.92
N ALA A 61 -10.03 -22.33 6.07
CA ALA A 61 -10.03 -21.33 7.14
C ALA A 61 -9.42 -20.02 6.67
N TRP A 62 -8.30 -20.08 5.93
CA TRP A 62 -7.65 -18.90 5.34
C TRP A 62 -8.57 -18.17 4.35
N ALA A 63 -9.19 -18.89 3.42
CA ALA A 63 -10.08 -18.28 2.43
C ALA A 63 -11.29 -17.61 3.10
N LYS A 64 -11.84 -18.26 4.13
CA LYS A 64 -12.98 -17.75 4.90
C LYS A 64 -12.61 -16.51 5.73
N SER A 65 -11.48 -16.54 6.44
CA SER A 65 -11.01 -15.42 7.26
C SER A 65 -10.64 -14.19 6.42
N SER A 66 -10.16 -14.41 5.20
CA SER A 66 -9.82 -13.37 4.24
C SER A 66 -11.03 -12.85 3.45
N ASN A 67 -12.24 -13.33 3.75
CA ASN A 67 -13.50 -12.98 3.06
C ASN A 67 -13.39 -13.08 1.51
N MET A 68 -12.68 -14.09 1.02
CA MET A 68 -12.44 -14.29 -0.40
C MET A 68 -13.55 -15.10 -1.06
N SER A 69 -13.83 -14.79 -2.32
CA SER A 69 -14.62 -15.67 -3.18
C SER A 69 -13.82 -16.94 -3.52
N LEU A 70 -14.51 -18.01 -3.87
CA LEU A 70 -13.85 -19.27 -4.25
C LEU A 70 -12.92 -19.10 -5.47
N ASN A 71 -13.27 -18.20 -6.41
CA ASN A 71 -12.43 -17.86 -7.56
C ASN A 71 -11.15 -17.18 -7.10
N ALA A 72 -11.25 -16.13 -6.26
CA ALA A 72 -10.08 -15.42 -5.74
C ALA A 72 -9.17 -16.32 -4.89
N ALA A 73 -9.74 -17.22 -4.10
CA ALA A 73 -8.97 -18.19 -3.32
C ALA A 73 -8.27 -19.22 -4.24
N GLY A 74 -8.96 -19.70 -5.27
CA GLY A 74 -8.39 -20.60 -6.27
C GLY A 74 -7.22 -19.97 -7.02
N ASP A 75 -7.40 -18.75 -7.51
CA ASP A 75 -6.36 -17.98 -8.21
C ASP A 75 -5.13 -17.73 -7.29
N ALA A 76 -5.35 -17.38 -6.03
CA ALA A 76 -4.26 -17.18 -5.07
C ALA A 76 -3.45 -18.46 -4.79
N ILE A 77 -4.11 -19.61 -4.70
CA ILE A 77 -3.48 -20.94 -4.48
C ILE A 77 -2.89 -21.50 -5.79
N GLY A 78 -3.36 -21.05 -6.94
CA GLY A 78 -2.97 -21.57 -8.26
C GLY A 78 -3.74 -22.81 -8.69
N VAL A 79 -5.01 -22.94 -8.26
CA VAL A 79 -5.96 -24.00 -8.68
C VAL A 79 -7.25 -23.37 -9.19
N SER A 80 -8.00 -24.09 -10.04
CA SER A 80 -9.32 -23.59 -10.44
C SER A 80 -10.29 -23.57 -9.27
N ALA A 81 -11.24 -22.62 -9.27
CA ALA A 81 -12.30 -22.58 -8.27
C ALA A 81 -13.07 -23.90 -8.14
N THR A 82 -13.33 -24.55 -9.27
CA THR A 82 -14.01 -25.86 -9.32
C THR A 82 -13.15 -26.95 -8.64
N THR A 83 -11.84 -26.96 -8.88
CA THR A 83 -10.91 -27.88 -8.22
C THR A 83 -10.91 -27.64 -6.72
N LEU A 84 -10.77 -26.39 -6.30
CA LEU A 84 -10.74 -26.02 -4.89
C LEU A 84 -12.06 -26.40 -4.18
N GLN A 85 -13.20 -26.16 -4.82
CA GLN A 85 -14.50 -26.56 -4.31
C GLN A 85 -14.59 -28.09 -4.12
N ARG A 86 -14.19 -28.87 -5.13
CA ARG A 86 -14.22 -30.33 -5.07
C ARG A 86 -13.29 -30.88 -4.00
N VAL A 87 -12.12 -30.26 -3.78
CA VAL A 87 -11.21 -30.60 -2.68
C VAL A 87 -11.88 -30.34 -1.34
N PHE A 88 -12.53 -29.18 -1.15
CA PHE A 88 -13.23 -28.85 0.10
C PHE A 88 -14.46 -29.72 0.37
N THR A 89 -15.15 -30.17 -0.67
CA THR A 89 -16.34 -31.04 -0.54
C THR A 89 -16.02 -32.53 -0.52
N GLY A 90 -14.76 -32.92 -0.72
CA GLY A 90 -14.36 -34.31 -0.81
C GLY A 90 -14.84 -35.02 -2.09
N GLN A 91 -15.19 -34.24 -3.14
CA GLN A 91 -15.70 -34.75 -4.41
C GLN A 91 -14.67 -34.67 -5.54
N TYR A 92 -13.40 -34.51 -5.20
CA TYR A 92 -12.34 -34.47 -6.20
C TYR A 92 -12.03 -35.90 -6.68
N GLY A 93 -12.36 -36.17 -7.95
CA GLY A 93 -12.29 -37.52 -8.54
C GLY A 93 -10.92 -37.91 -9.10
N ALA A 94 -9.87 -37.11 -8.85
CA ALA A 94 -8.48 -37.38 -9.25
C ALA A 94 -7.57 -37.40 -8.04
N ASP A 95 -6.25 -37.59 -8.27
CA ASP A 95 -5.27 -37.55 -7.21
C ASP A 95 -5.22 -36.16 -6.51
N TYR A 96 -5.40 -36.18 -5.20
CA TYR A 96 -5.34 -34.99 -4.33
C TYR A 96 -3.93 -34.40 -4.19
N GLY A 97 -2.88 -35.15 -4.53
CA GLY A 97 -1.49 -34.74 -4.36
C GLY A 97 -1.16 -33.42 -5.04
N GLY A 98 -1.62 -33.25 -6.29
CA GLY A 98 -1.37 -32.02 -7.06
C GLY A 98 -1.96 -30.74 -6.42
N PRO A 99 -3.28 -30.68 -6.17
CA PRO A 99 -3.91 -29.54 -5.48
C PRO A 99 -3.35 -29.29 -4.08
N ILE A 100 -3.09 -30.34 -3.30
CA ILE A 100 -2.58 -30.21 -1.93
C ILE A 100 -1.14 -29.70 -1.93
N ALA A 101 -0.29 -30.11 -2.87
CA ALA A 101 1.06 -29.55 -2.99
C ALA A 101 1.03 -28.03 -3.27
N LYS A 102 0.10 -27.54 -4.08
CA LYS A 102 -0.10 -26.12 -4.32
C LYS A 102 -0.59 -25.39 -3.06
N ILE A 103 -1.51 -25.97 -2.29
CA ILE A 103 -1.94 -25.46 -0.99
C ILE A 103 -0.76 -25.38 -0.03
N ALA A 104 0.08 -26.42 0.06
CA ALA A 104 1.25 -26.43 0.91
C ALA A 104 2.25 -25.33 0.55
N ASN A 105 2.54 -25.16 -0.73
CA ASN A 105 3.42 -24.09 -1.21
C ASN A 105 2.83 -22.69 -0.92
N PHE A 106 1.54 -22.52 -1.12
CA PHE A 106 0.86 -21.29 -0.82
C PHE A 106 0.86 -20.99 0.68
N ARG A 107 0.62 -21.99 1.53
CA ARG A 107 0.73 -21.86 2.99
C ARG A 107 2.11 -21.36 3.42
N LYS A 108 3.19 -21.93 2.88
CA LYS A 108 4.56 -21.44 3.13
C LYS A 108 4.73 -19.97 2.76
N LEU A 109 4.16 -19.52 1.65
CA LEU A 109 4.18 -18.11 1.24
C LEU A 109 3.39 -17.21 2.19
N VAL A 110 2.21 -17.64 2.63
CA VAL A 110 1.39 -16.89 3.59
C VAL A 110 2.11 -16.80 4.94
N GLU A 111 2.65 -17.91 5.45
CA GLU A 111 3.42 -17.95 6.70
C GLU A 111 4.68 -17.06 6.61
N ALA A 112 5.39 -17.08 5.49
CA ALA A 112 6.53 -16.20 5.25
C ALA A 112 6.13 -14.71 5.19
N ARG A 113 4.92 -14.38 4.74
CA ARG A 113 4.38 -13.02 4.74
C ARG A 113 3.87 -12.61 6.13
N SER A 114 3.19 -13.50 6.83
CA SER A 114 2.68 -13.24 8.18
C SER A 114 3.78 -13.16 9.25
N SER A 115 4.97 -13.73 8.98
CA SER A 115 6.14 -13.56 9.85
C SER A 115 6.74 -12.14 9.77
N ARG A 116 6.28 -11.28 8.86
CA ARG A 116 6.69 -9.87 8.83
C ARG A 116 6.02 -9.14 9.98
N LYS A 117 6.82 -8.54 10.85
CA LYS A 117 6.29 -7.70 11.92
C LYS A 117 5.58 -6.49 11.30
N ASP A 118 4.27 -6.38 11.51
CA ASP A 118 3.55 -5.14 11.21
C ASP A 118 3.79 -4.18 12.38
N VAL A 119 4.53 -3.12 12.09
CA VAL A 119 4.86 -2.08 13.06
C VAL A 119 3.89 -0.91 13.02
N GLY A 120 2.84 -1.01 12.20
CA GLY A 120 1.90 0.08 11.97
C GLY A 120 2.58 1.32 11.38
N PHE A 121 1.90 2.45 11.52
CA PHE A 121 2.43 3.74 11.06
C PHE A 121 3.39 4.34 12.10
N ILE A 122 4.58 4.73 11.66
CA ILE A 122 5.62 5.31 12.53
C ILE A 122 5.69 6.81 12.27
N GLU A 123 5.34 7.60 13.26
CA GLU A 123 5.36 9.06 13.18
C GLU A 123 6.80 9.58 13.24
N THR A 124 7.39 9.85 12.10
CA THR A 124 8.73 10.41 11.91
C THR A 124 8.69 11.94 11.81
N SER A 125 9.86 12.58 11.68
CA SER A 125 9.95 14.00 11.37
C SER A 125 9.31 14.35 10.01
N ILE A 126 9.28 13.39 9.08
CA ILE A 126 8.59 13.55 7.79
C ILE A 126 7.08 13.65 8.01
N TRP A 127 6.52 12.76 8.84
CA TRP A 127 5.11 12.82 9.20
C TRP A 127 4.72 14.20 9.74
N ARG A 128 5.48 14.71 10.72
CA ARG A 128 5.18 16.03 11.34
C ARG A 128 5.12 17.15 10.30
N ARG A 129 6.00 17.15 9.29
CA ARG A 129 6.00 18.16 8.22
C ARG A 129 4.82 17.97 7.26
N VAL A 130 4.49 16.72 6.90
CA VAL A 130 3.35 16.40 6.04
C VAL A 130 2.04 16.74 6.75
N ASP A 131 1.92 16.35 8.03
CA ASP A 131 0.75 16.63 8.86
C ASP A 131 0.53 18.15 9.00
N ALA A 132 1.56 18.91 9.35
CA ALA A 132 1.49 20.36 9.41
C ALA A 132 1.07 20.97 8.07
N GLY A 133 1.63 20.49 6.96
CA GLY A 133 1.28 20.98 5.61
C GLY A 133 -0.16 20.68 5.23
N CYS A 134 -0.64 19.46 5.47
CA CYS A 134 -2.02 19.10 5.18
C CYS A 134 -3.01 19.83 6.10
N THR A 135 -2.65 20.01 7.37
CA THR A 135 -3.47 20.76 8.34
C THR A 135 -3.56 22.24 7.99
N SER A 136 -2.45 22.88 7.63
CA SER A 136 -2.49 24.27 7.15
C SER A 136 -3.26 24.38 5.84
N ALA A 137 -3.09 23.47 4.90
CA ALA A 137 -3.85 23.48 3.65
C ALA A 137 -5.36 23.40 3.90
N LEU A 138 -5.79 22.58 4.85
CA LEU A 138 -7.20 22.41 5.20
C LEU A 138 -7.74 23.63 5.96
N ASN A 139 -7.06 24.06 7.02
CA ASN A 139 -7.57 25.09 7.94
C ASN A 139 -7.47 26.49 7.36
N ASP A 140 -6.34 26.79 6.71
CA ASP A 140 -6.04 28.11 6.16
C ASP A 140 -6.44 28.21 4.67
N GLN A 141 -6.96 27.13 4.09
CA GLN A 141 -7.37 27.02 2.69
C GLN A 141 -6.24 27.42 1.72
N LEU A 142 -5.01 27.06 2.06
CA LEU A 142 -3.83 27.39 1.27
C LEU A 142 -3.46 26.24 0.33
N PRO A 143 -3.03 26.54 -0.90
CA PRO A 143 -2.33 25.55 -1.69
C PRO A 143 -0.96 25.22 -1.07
N VAL A 144 -0.66 23.95 -0.87
CA VAL A 144 0.64 23.50 -0.35
C VAL A 144 1.33 22.65 -1.41
N PHE A 145 2.60 22.94 -1.66
CA PHE A 145 3.46 22.12 -2.49
C PHE A 145 4.50 21.39 -1.63
N LEU A 146 4.40 20.04 -1.60
CA LEU A 146 5.22 19.19 -0.78
C LEU A 146 6.30 18.51 -1.63
N TYR A 147 7.56 18.89 -1.44
CA TYR A 147 8.69 18.30 -2.15
C TYR A 147 9.53 17.39 -1.27
N GLY A 148 10.13 16.40 -1.89
CA GLY A 148 11.13 15.59 -1.21
C GLY A 148 11.60 14.43 -2.06
N PRO A 149 12.72 13.79 -1.69
CA PRO A 149 13.27 12.68 -2.44
C PRO A 149 12.29 11.51 -2.52
N SER A 150 12.49 10.66 -3.53
CA SER A 150 11.78 9.39 -3.62
C SER A 150 12.08 8.54 -2.39
N GLN A 151 11.13 7.70 -1.99
CA GLN A 151 11.29 6.75 -0.87
C GLN A 151 11.49 7.40 0.54
N ILE A 152 11.31 8.71 0.69
CA ILE A 152 11.36 9.37 2.01
C ILE A 152 10.13 9.08 2.89
N GLY A 153 9.04 8.61 2.29
CA GLY A 153 7.79 8.27 2.97
C GLY A 153 6.61 9.22 2.71
N LYS A 154 6.68 10.13 1.70
CA LYS A 154 5.60 11.08 1.36
C LYS A 154 4.25 10.40 1.22
N THR A 155 4.15 9.46 0.27
CA THR A 155 2.91 8.73 -0.01
C THR A 155 2.33 8.05 1.22
N THR A 156 3.19 7.41 2.03
CA THR A 156 2.76 6.75 3.28
C THR A 156 2.18 7.76 4.27
N CYS A 157 2.82 8.92 4.43
CA CYS A 157 2.32 9.98 5.30
C CYS A 157 1.02 10.59 4.77
N LEU A 158 0.92 10.86 3.47
CA LEU A 158 -0.31 11.42 2.87
C LEU A 158 -1.50 10.45 2.98
N LEU A 159 -1.27 9.16 2.74
CA LEU A 159 -2.30 8.13 2.92
C LEU A 159 -2.73 8.00 4.37
N GLU A 160 -1.80 8.04 5.33
CA GLU A 160 -2.13 8.01 6.75
C GLU A 160 -2.88 9.26 7.18
N TRP A 161 -2.51 10.44 6.66
CA TRP A 161 -3.25 11.68 6.91
C TRP A 161 -4.69 11.57 6.37
N ALA A 162 -4.85 11.11 5.14
CA ALA A 162 -6.16 10.89 4.52
C ALA A 162 -7.00 9.87 5.30
N ARG A 163 -6.38 8.80 5.84
CA ARG A 163 -7.04 7.79 6.67
C ARG A 163 -7.55 8.37 7.99
N ARG A 164 -6.76 9.24 8.63
CA ARG A 164 -7.15 9.91 9.89
C ARG A 164 -8.26 10.95 9.68
N HIS A 165 -8.38 11.49 8.47
CA HIS A 165 -9.35 12.54 8.10
C HIS A 165 -10.32 12.04 7.01
N ASN A 166 -10.80 10.79 7.13
CA ASN A 166 -11.59 10.13 6.07
C ASN A 166 -13.09 10.46 6.08
N HIS A 167 -13.60 11.21 7.06
CA HIS A 167 -15.02 11.57 7.20
C HIS A 167 -15.53 12.53 6.10
N GLY A 168 -15.16 12.26 4.87
CA GLY A 168 -15.50 13.08 3.72
C GLY A 168 -14.55 14.29 3.52
N THR A 169 -13.69 14.59 4.49
CA THR A 169 -12.80 15.75 4.47
C THR A 169 -11.69 15.62 3.43
N SER A 170 -10.97 14.49 3.38
CA SER A 170 -9.86 14.31 2.46
C SER A 170 -10.26 13.61 1.18
N LYS A 171 -9.77 14.14 0.05
CA LYS A 171 -9.90 13.57 -1.30
C LYS A 171 -8.49 13.25 -1.80
N TYR A 172 -8.08 12.00 -1.70
CA TYR A 172 -6.74 11.57 -2.12
C TYR A 172 -6.75 11.02 -3.54
N VAL A 173 -5.87 11.57 -4.37
CA VAL A 173 -5.64 11.13 -5.75
C VAL A 173 -4.14 10.89 -5.95
N ARG A 174 -3.77 9.72 -6.45
CA ARG A 174 -2.42 9.47 -6.92
C ARG A 174 -2.36 9.66 -8.43
N MET A 175 -1.48 10.56 -8.89
CA MET A 175 -1.28 10.83 -10.30
C MET A 175 -0.56 9.64 -10.97
N PRO A 176 -1.17 8.97 -11.94
CA PRO A 176 -0.48 7.92 -12.70
C PRO A 176 0.46 8.53 -13.75
N ALA A 177 1.49 7.76 -14.13
CA ALA A 177 2.34 8.13 -15.26
C ALA A 177 1.53 8.16 -16.57
N ALA A 178 1.90 9.07 -17.49
CA ALA A 178 1.24 9.23 -18.79
C ALA A 178 -0.29 9.45 -18.70
N CYS A 179 -0.74 10.11 -17.64
CA CYS A 179 -2.14 10.37 -17.37
C CYS A 179 -2.74 11.35 -18.39
N THR A 180 -3.86 11.02 -19.00
CA THR A 180 -4.63 11.98 -19.78
C THR A 180 -5.43 12.92 -18.87
N PHE A 181 -5.77 14.13 -19.34
CA PHE A 181 -6.63 15.04 -18.60
C PHE A 181 -7.96 14.41 -18.19
N GLY A 182 -8.63 13.69 -19.12
CA GLY A 182 -9.88 12.99 -18.83
C GLY A 182 -9.74 11.95 -17.74
N TYR A 183 -8.64 11.17 -17.73
CA TYR A 183 -8.38 10.19 -16.69
C TYR A 183 -8.11 10.84 -15.32
N PHE A 184 -7.42 11.99 -15.30
CA PHE A 184 -7.22 12.75 -14.06
C PHE A 184 -8.55 13.24 -13.48
N VAL A 185 -9.43 13.83 -14.31
CA VAL A 185 -10.76 14.26 -13.87
C VAL A 185 -11.57 13.07 -13.32
N GLN A 186 -11.52 11.90 -13.97
CA GLN A 186 -12.17 10.68 -13.47
C GLN A 186 -11.60 10.23 -12.13
N SER A 187 -10.27 10.33 -11.94
CA SER A 187 -9.62 9.96 -10.67
C SER A 187 -10.04 10.88 -9.53
N VAL A 188 -10.18 12.20 -9.80
CA VAL A 188 -10.71 13.16 -8.82
C VAL A 188 -12.17 12.87 -8.51
N ALA A 189 -12.99 12.60 -9.54
CA ALA A 189 -14.39 12.21 -9.35
C ALA A 189 -14.55 10.97 -8.48
N ALA A 190 -13.71 9.93 -8.72
CA ALA A 190 -13.69 8.72 -7.92
C ALA A 190 -13.32 9.01 -6.45
N ALA A 191 -12.33 9.88 -6.20
CA ALA A 191 -11.97 10.32 -4.85
C ALA A 191 -13.09 11.11 -4.15
N CYS A 192 -13.97 11.74 -4.93
CA CYS A 192 -15.18 12.42 -4.45
C CYS A 192 -16.40 11.50 -4.35
N PHE A 193 -16.25 10.19 -4.57
CA PHE A 193 -17.34 9.21 -4.62
C PHE A 193 -18.44 9.53 -5.66
N ILE A 194 -18.08 10.24 -6.73
CA ILE A 194 -19.00 10.59 -7.80
C ILE A 194 -19.08 9.41 -8.78
N PRO A 195 -20.28 8.83 -9.01
CA PRO A 195 -20.42 7.78 -10.00
C PRO A 195 -20.04 8.27 -11.40
N THR A 196 -19.17 7.54 -12.07
CA THR A 196 -18.76 7.85 -13.44
C THR A 196 -19.23 6.74 -14.38
N SER A 197 -19.78 7.14 -15.53
CA SER A 197 -20.08 6.23 -16.62
C SER A 197 -19.22 6.57 -17.83
N ARG A 198 -19.08 5.64 -18.79
CA ARG A 198 -18.39 5.91 -20.07
C ARG A 198 -19.03 7.05 -20.88
N GLN A 199 -20.30 7.35 -20.61
CA GLN A 199 -21.08 8.38 -21.32
C GLN A 199 -20.99 9.75 -20.63
N THR A 200 -20.49 9.83 -19.38
CA THR A 200 -20.42 11.11 -18.65
C THR A 200 -19.36 12.00 -19.28
N ARG A 201 -19.79 13.19 -19.77
CA ARG A 201 -18.88 14.18 -20.38
C ARG A 201 -17.92 14.76 -19.34
N ILE A 202 -16.69 15.05 -19.74
CA ILE A 202 -15.65 15.61 -18.84
C ILE A 202 -16.12 16.90 -18.17
N ASN A 203 -16.75 17.80 -18.90
CA ASN A 203 -17.24 19.07 -18.34
C ASN A 203 -18.34 18.87 -17.29
N GLU A 204 -19.25 17.93 -17.51
CA GLU A 204 -20.27 17.56 -16.52
C GLU A 204 -19.63 16.99 -15.26
N MET A 205 -18.60 16.18 -15.42
CA MET A 205 -17.84 15.61 -14.31
C MET A 205 -17.12 16.68 -13.49
N ARG A 206 -16.49 17.66 -14.16
CA ARG A 206 -15.87 18.83 -13.49
C ARG A 206 -16.89 19.60 -12.64
N ASP A 207 -18.09 19.86 -13.18
CA ASP A 207 -19.13 20.54 -12.42
C ASP A 207 -19.65 19.73 -11.23
N ARG A 208 -19.79 18.43 -11.37
CA ARG A 208 -20.16 17.54 -10.25
C ARG A 208 -19.08 17.54 -9.16
N ILE A 209 -17.79 17.51 -9.55
CA ILE A 209 -16.66 17.61 -8.62
C ILE A 209 -16.74 18.94 -7.84
N ALA A 210 -16.85 20.06 -8.54
CA ALA A 210 -16.91 21.38 -7.92
C ALA A 210 -18.14 21.58 -6.99
N LYS A 211 -19.22 20.82 -7.19
CA LYS A 211 -20.39 20.80 -6.29
C LYS A 211 -20.22 19.88 -5.09
N SER A 212 -19.29 18.91 -5.16
CA SER A 212 -19.06 17.91 -4.12
C SER A 212 -17.92 18.26 -3.16
N ILE A 213 -17.14 19.28 -3.48
CA ILE A 213 -16.01 19.79 -2.71
C ILE A 213 -16.36 21.19 -2.21
N ASP A 214 -16.03 21.49 -0.96
CA ASP A 214 -16.17 22.80 -0.34
C ASP A 214 -14.92 23.18 0.45
N SER A 215 -14.95 24.31 1.13
CA SER A 215 -13.85 24.83 1.94
C SER A 215 -13.46 23.94 3.15
N LYS A 216 -14.24 22.91 3.47
CA LYS A 216 -13.96 21.93 4.53
C LYS A 216 -13.23 20.70 4.01
N ASN A 217 -12.94 20.67 2.71
CA ASN A 217 -12.27 19.55 2.08
C ASN A 217 -10.79 19.86 1.79
N LEU A 218 -9.99 18.81 1.74
CA LEU A 218 -8.61 18.83 1.28
C LEU A 218 -8.47 17.92 0.06
N LEU A 219 -8.05 18.47 -1.06
CA LEU A 219 -7.66 17.71 -2.24
C LEU A 219 -6.14 17.42 -2.18
N ILE A 220 -5.77 16.16 -2.04
CA ILE A 220 -4.38 15.70 -2.05
C ILE A 220 -4.09 15.05 -3.39
N VAL A 221 -3.13 15.59 -4.14
CA VAL A 221 -2.64 15.03 -5.41
C VAL A 221 -1.21 14.56 -5.20
N ASP A 222 -1.04 13.25 -5.00
CA ASP A 222 0.28 12.65 -4.84
C ASP A 222 0.91 12.29 -6.19
N GLU A 223 2.26 12.22 -6.24
CA GLU A 223 3.06 12.00 -7.46
C GLU A 223 2.77 13.04 -8.56
N PHE A 224 2.44 14.28 -8.17
CA PHE A 224 2.04 15.35 -9.10
C PHE A 224 3.07 15.62 -10.21
N HIS A 225 4.35 15.35 -9.97
CA HIS A 225 5.40 15.49 -10.99
C HIS A 225 5.15 14.64 -12.24
N GLN A 226 4.33 13.58 -12.17
CA GLN A 226 3.94 12.80 -13.34
C GLN A 226 3.17 13.65 -14.37
N ALA A 227 2.38 14.62 -13.91
CA ALA A 227 1.71 15.59 -14.79
C ALA A 227 2.68 16.54 -15.52
N LEU A 228 3.92 16.63 -15.04
CA LEU A 228 4.92 17.55 -15.60
C LEU A 228 5.92 16.84 -16.51
N VAL A 229 6.27 15.61 -16.18
CA VAL A 229 7.36 14.88 -16.82
C VAL A 229 6.86 13.92 -17.89
N THR A 230 5.71 13.28 -17.67
CA THR A 230 5.27 12.15 -18.50
C THR A 230 4.13 12.48 -19.46
N VAL A 231 3.56 13.69 -19.40
CA VAL A 231 2.46 14.11 -20.30
C VAL A 231 2.86 15.29 -21.17
N GLY A 232 2.16 15.46 -22.30
CA GLY A 232 2.38 16.61 -23.21
C GLY A 232 2.01 17.94 -22.55
N ALA A 233 2.57 19.05 -23.03
CA ALA A 233 2.40 20.39 -22.46
C ALA A 233 0.92 20.81 -22.31
N LEU A 234 0.10 20.55 -23.32
CA LEU A 234 -1.33 20.85 -23.28
C LEU A 234 -2.05 20.12 -22.16
N CYS A 235 -1.79 18.83 -21.99
CA CYS A 235 -2.40 18.03 -20.94
C CYS A 235 -1.96 18.50 -19.55
N ALA A 236 -0.68 18.81 -19.36
CA ALA A 236 -0.17 19.37 -18.11
C ALA A 236 -0.85 20.70 -17.77
N THR A 237 -1.01 21.58 -18.74
CA THR A 237 -1.72 22.84 -18.59
C THR A 237 -3.17 22.61 -18.17
N GLN A 238 -3.88 21.71 -18.86
CA GLN A 238 -5.28 21.39 -18.53
C GLN A 238 -5.42 20.84 -17.10
N ILE A 239 -4.51 19.98 -16.65
CA ILE A 239 -4.50 19.45 -15.28
C ILE A 239 -4.30 20.57 -14.26
N MET A 240 -3.32 21.46 -14.48
CA MET A 240 -3.03 22.58 -13.59
C MET A 240 -4.21 23.57 -13.53
N GLU A 241 -4.78 23.92 -14.68
CA GLU A 241 -5.94 24.81 -14.77
C GLU A 241 -7.16 24.20 -14.06
N PHE A 242 -7.36 22.90 -14.16
CA PHE A 242 -8.45 22.24 -13.46
C PHE A 242 -8.24 22.23 -11.93
N ILE A 243 -7.03 21.99 -11.44
CA ILE A 243 -6.71 22.09 -10.01
C ILE A 243 -6.96 23.52 -9.52
N ARG A 244 -6.54 24.53 -10.31
CA ARG A 244 -6.81 25.94 -10.02
C ARG A 244 -8.31 26.23 -9.99
N GLU A 245 -9.06 25.73 -10.97
CA GLU A 245 -10.51 25.91 -11.03
C GLU A 245 -11.21 25.35 -9.79
N ILE A 246 -10.81 24.15 -9.35
CA ILE A 246 -11.34 23.56 -8.10
C ILE A 246 -11.07 24.52 -6.93
N TYR A 247 -9.83 24.98 -6.77
CA TYR A 247 -9.47 25.91 -5.71
C TYR A 247 -10.30 27.21 -5.78
N ASP A 248 -10.34 27.85 -6.94
CA ASP A 248 -11.02 29.14 -7.12
C ASP A 248 -12.56 29.02 -6.92
N ARG A 249 -13.17 27.88 -7.27
CA ARG A 249 -14.62 27.68 -7.16
C ARG A 249 -15.06 27.21 -5.77
N THR A 250 -14.22 26.51 -5.05
CA THR A 250 -14.63 25.78 -3.83
C THR A 250 -13.97 26.30 -2.56
N GLY A 251 -12.85 27.00 -2.67
CA GLY A 251 -12.03 27.39 -1.53
C GLY A 251 -11.43 26.21 -0.75
N CYS A 252 -11.40 24.98 -1.34
CA CYS A 252 -10.84 23.83 -0.65
C CYS A 252 -9.32 23.95 -0.50
N GLY A 253 -8.77 23.33 0.55
CA GLY A 253 -7.33 23.16 0.66
C GLY A 253 -6.78 22.26 -0.45
N ILE A 254 -5.55 22.52 -0.90
CA ILE A 254 -4.88 21.69 -1.90
C ILE A 254 -3.47 21.32 -1.44
N VAL A 255 -3.13 20.03 -1.53
CA VAL A 255 -1.76 19.53 -1.35
C VAL A 255 -1.30 18.85 -2.63
N LEU A 256 -0.24 19.36 -3.24
CA LEU A 256 0.44 18.76 -4.38
C LEU A 256 1.76 18.15 -3.91
N SER A 257 1.93 16.84 -4.03
CA SER A 257 3.15 16.14 -3.63
C SER A 257 3.99 15.78 -4.84
N ALA A 258 5.29 16.09 -4.81
CA ALA A 258 6.22 15.81 -5.89
C ALA A 258 7.59 15.35 -5.40
N THR A 259 8.38 14.81 -6.32
CA THR A 259 9.81 14.57 -6.13
C THR A 259 10.62 15.83 -6.43
N ASN A 260 11.92 15.81 -6.11
CA ASN A 260 12.84 16.90 -6.46
C ASN A 260 12.95 17.16 -7.99
N VAL A 261 12.62 16.16 -8.81
CA VAL A 261 12.53 16.34 -10.27
C VAL A 261 11.35 17.25 -10.59
N GLY A 262 10.19 17.01 -9.98
CA GLY A 262 9.02 17.87 -10.14
C GLY A 262 9.25 19.30 -9.66
N GLU A 263 10.04 19.50 -8.60
CA GLU A 263 10.44 20.82 -8.13
C GLU A 263 11.20 21.61 -9.22
N ARG A 264 12.21 20.97 -9.84
CA ARG A 264 13.01 21.60 -10.90
C ARG A 264 12.17 21.97 -12.11
N GLU A 265 11.28 21.10 -12.54
CA GLU A 265 10.37 21.33 -13.66
C GLU A 265 9.41 22.50 -13.39
N LEU A 266 8.93 22.64 -12.17
CA LEU A 266 8.03 23.72 -11.79
C LEU A 266 8.72 25.06 -11.59
N GLU A 267 9.96 25.07 -11.10
CA GLU A 267 10.69 26.32 -10.83
C GLU A 267 11.45 26.85 -12.04
N ARG A 268 11.97 25.96 -12.88
CA ARG A 268 12.93 26.30 -13.96
C ARG A 268 12.58 25.68 -15.31
N GLY A 269 11.56 24.81 -15.35
CA GLY A 269 11.13 24.16 -16.58
C GLY A 269 10.30 25.08 -17.47
N GLU A 270 10.03 24.64 -18.67
CA GLU A 270 9.20 25.35 -19.67
C GLU A 270 7.77 25.65 -19.14
N ARG A 271 7.35 24.97 -18.05
CA ARG A 271 6.02 25.06 -17.46
C ARG A 271 5.94 25.93 -16.21
N ALA A 272 7.01 26.61 -15.84
CA ALA A 272 7.08 27.46 -14.65
C ALA A 272 5.97 28.53 -14.62
N GLY A 273 5.60 29.10 -15.78
CA GLY A 273 4.57 30.12 -15.89
C GLY A 273 3.17 29.64 -15.47
N ILE A 274 2.85 28.36 -15.67
CA ILE A 274 1.56 27.79 -15.25
C ILE A 274 1.53 27.65 -13.71
N TYR A 275 2.65 27.28 -13.13
CA TYR A 275 2.82 27.16 -11.69
C TYR A 275 2.75 28.53 -10.97
N ASP A 276 3.25 29.59 -11.59
CA ASP A 276 3.19 30.95 -11.03
C ASP A 276 1.75 31.39 -10.70
N GLN A 277 0.77 30.91 -11.40
CA GLN A 277 -0.63 31.25 -11.11
C GLN A 277 -1.10 30.65 -9.77
N LEU A 278 -0.69 29.43 -9.42
CA LEU A 278 -0.98 28.86 -8.09
C LEU A 278 -0.11 29.52 -7.02
N ARG A 279 1.15 29.84 -7.33
CA ARG A 279 2.05 30.53 -6.40
C ARG A 279 1.51 31.90 -5.99
N ARG A 280 0.92 32.66 -6.93
CA ARG A 280 0.28 33.97 -6.64
C ARG A 280 -0.94 33.87 -5.72
N ARG A 281 -1.50 32.65 -5.51
CA ARG A 281 -2.58 32.38 -4.56
C ARG A 281 -2.09 32.04 -3.15
N GLY A 282 -0.85 32.35 -2.84
CA GLY A 282 -0.28 32.11 -1.50
C GLY A 282 0.21 30.68 -1.29
N MET A 283 0.56 29.96 -2.36
CA MET A 283 1.06 28.58 -2.23
C MET A 283 2.28 28.50 -1.30
N VAL A 284 2.18 27.65 -0.32
CA VAL A 284 3.26 27.36 0.64
C VAL A 284 4.11 26.19 0.13
N LYS A 285 5.42 26.38 0.07
CA LYS A 285 6.38 25.37 -0.32
C LYS A 285 6.93 24.67 0.94
N ILE A 286 6.73 23.37 1.05
CA ILE A 286 7.30 22.54 2.12
C ILE A 286 8.34 21.60 1.51
N VAL A 287 9.61 21.80 1.90
CA VAL A 287 10.71 20.96 1.46
C VAL A 287 11.02 19.92 2.54
N LEU A 288 10.92 18.66 2.18
CA LEU A 288 11.29 17.54 3.05
C LEU A 288 12.81 17.31 3.01
N PRO A 289 13.43 16.84 4.10
CA PRO A 289 14.85 16.57 4.12
C PRO A 289 15.21 15.43 3.17
N GLN A 290 16.48 15.41 2.72
CA GLN A 290 16.98 14.36 1.84
C GLN A 290 17.02 12.97 2.53
N ARG A 291 17.13 12.93 3.84
CA ARG A 291 17.16 11.71 4.67
C ARG A 291 16.49 11.97 6.02
N ILE A 292 16.05 10.90 6.64
CA ILE A 292 15.58 10.95 8.03
C ILE A 292 16.77 11.14 8.99
N GLY A 293 16.52 11.82 10.11
CA GLY A 293 17.53 12.06 11.14
C GLY A 293 17.74 10.88 12.09
N ALA A 294 18.75 10.97 12.94
CA ALA A 294 19.09 9.93 13.92
C ALA A 294 17.92 9.61 14.89
N ALA A 295 17.11 10.61 15.23
CA ALA A 295 15.92 10.40 16.06
C ALA A 295 14.88 9.50 15.39
N ASP A 296 14.65 9.67 14.09
CA ASP A 296 13.72 8.83 13.33
C ASP A 296 14.29 7.42 13.13
N ILE A 297 15.61 7.29 12.88
CA ILE A 297 16.28 5.98 12.80
C ILE A 297 16.06 5.20 14.10
N ARG A 298 16.28 5.83 15.26
CA ARG A 298 16.03 5.23 16.57
C ARG A 298 14.57 4.85 16.77
N LYS A 299 13.64 5.72 16.40
CA LYS A 299 12.20 5.48 16.53
C LYS A 299 11.75 4.30 15.68
N ILE A 300 12.26 4.20 14.46
CA ILE A 300 11.98 3.06 13.56
C ILE A 300 12.59 1.78 14.13
N ALA A 301 13.84 1.78 14.60
CA ALA A 301 14.47 0.62 15.22
C ALA A 301 13.69 0.15 16.46
N ALA A 302 13.26 1.07 17.32
CA ALA A 302 12.49 0.77 18.52
C ALA A 302 11.13 0.11 18.20
N SER A 303 10.48 0.43 17.08
CA SER A 303 9.23 -0.23 16.66
C SER A 303 9.43 -1.72 16.30
N PHE A 304 10.68 -2.12 16.06
CA PHE A 304 11.10 -3.51 15.88
C PHE A 304 11.72 -4.15 17.14
N ASP A 305 11.61 -3.51 18.31
CA ASP A 305 12.24 -3.93 19.56
C ASP A 305 13.78 -3.98 19.48
N LEU A 306 14.36 -3.15 18.60
CA LEU A 306 15.81 -2.96 18.49
C LEU A 306 16.24 -1.70 19.21
N GLN A 307 17.39 -1.75 19.87
CA GLN A 307 18.09 -0.55 20.34
C GLN A 307 18.57 0.30 19.15
N ALA A 308 18.98 1.54 19.43
CA ALA A 308 19.57 2.39 18.41
C ALA A 308 20.76 1.68 17.72
N PRO A 309 20.90 1.81 16.38
CA PRO A 309 22.10 1.28 15.73
C PRO A 309 23.34 2.09 16.14
N GLU A 310 24.45 1.41 16.38
CA GLU A 310 25.74 2.01 16.74
C GLU A 310 26.87 1.47 15.87
N GLY A 311 28.00 2.18 15.79
CA GLY A 311 29.20 1.78 15.06
C GLY A 311 28.88 1.34 13.61
N LYS A 312 29.40 0.19 13.22
CA LYS A 312 29.22 -0.37 11.86
C LYS A 312 27.77 -0.52 11.42
N TYR A 313 26.85 -0.74 12.37
CA TYR A 313 25.42 -0.88 12.03
C TYR A 313 24.77 0.49 11.72
N LEU A 314 25.18 1.54 12.40
CA LEU A 314 24.75 2.90 12.08
C LEU A 314 25.26 3.33 10.70
N GLU A 315 26.52 3.04 10.39
CA GLU A 315 27.11 3.29 9.07
C GLU A 315 26.35 2.55 7.97
N ALA A 316 26.06 1.26 8.18
CA ALA A 316 25.28 0.47 7.24
C ALA A 316 23.87 1.04 7.02
N VAL A 317 23.17 1.45 8.09
CA VAL A 317 21.85 2.09 7.99
C VAL A 317 21.94 3.43 7.25
N GLN A 318 22.96 4.25 7.53
CA GLN A 318 23.15 5.54 6.85
C GLN A 318 23.46 5.37 5.37
N ALA A 319 24.32 4.41 5.00
CA ALA A 319 24.63 4.06 3.62
C ALA A 319 23.39 3.60 2.86
N MET A 320 22.61 2.74 3.47
CA MET A 320 21.36 2.25 2.90
C MET A 320 20.32 3.36 2.74
N LEU A 321 20.14 4.24 3.74
CA LEU A 321 19.25 5.40 3.65
C LEU A 321 19.68 6.37 2.54
N ALA A 322 20.98 6.53 2.32
CA ALA A 322 21.51 7.35 1.25
C ALA A 322 21.21 6.77 -0.14
N GLN A 323 21.27 5.45 -0.28
CA GLN A 323 21.07 4.76 -1.54
C GLN A 323 19.59 4.49 -1.86
N SER A 324 18.81 4.09 -0.87
CA SER A 324 17.51 3.47 -1.10
C SER A 324 16.34 4.10 -0.32
N GLY A 325 16.62 5.02 0.59
CA GLY A 325 15.62 5.77 1.34
C GLY A 325 14.95 5.00 2.50
N THR A 326 14.06 5.71 3.20
CA THR A 326 13.40 5.24 4.45
C THR A 326 12.50 4.02 4.23
N GLY A 327 11.79 3.97 3.10
CA GLY A 327 10.90 2.84 2.80
C GLY A 327 11.66 1.52 2.72
N MET A 328 12.87 1.52 2.18
CA MET A 328 13.73 0.34 2.12
C MET A 328 14.28 -0.03 3.50
N TYR A 329 14.61 0.94 4.35
CA TYR A 329 15.04 0.68 5.72
C TYR A 329 14.00 -0.16 6.50
N ILE A 330 12.74 0.23 6.42
CA ILE A 330 11.64 -0.51 7.06
C ILE A 330 11.52 -1.93 6.46
N LYS A 331 11.60 -2.06 5.14
CA LYS A 331 11.54 -3.36 4.46
C LYS A 331 12.68 -4.29 4.86
N TYR A 332 13.89 -3.77 5.01
CA TYR A 332 15.04 -4.56 5.47
C TYR A 332 14.90 -4.98 6.94
N LEU A 333 14.36 -4.13 7.81
CA LEU A 333 14.04 -4.51 9.18
C LEU A 333 12.95 -5.58 9.24
N GLN A 334 11.91 -5.49 8.41
CA GLN A 334 10.90 -6.54 8.27
C GLN A 334 11.51 -7.88 7.78
N ALA A 335 12.42 -7.83 6.83
CA ALA A 335 13.12 -9.01 6.33
C ALA A 335 14.06 -9.60 7.39
N ALA A 336 14.77 -8.75 8.13
CA ALA A 336 15.61 -9.16 9.26
C ALA A 336 14.77 -9.82 10.37
N HIS A 337 13.61 -9.27 10.69
CA HIS A 337 12.67 -9.88 11.62
C HIS A 337 12.20 -11.27 11.13
N SER A 338 11.83 -11.39 9.86
CA SER A 338 11.46 -12.69 9.29
C SER A 338 12.61 -13.71 9.32
N LEU A 339 13.85 -13.23 9.17
CA LEU A 339 15.05 -14.09 9.30
C LEU A 339 15.25 -14.55 10.74
N SER A 340 15.09 -13.66 11.72
CA SER A 340 15.23 -13.99 13.14
C SER A 340 14.18 -15.01 13.59
N VAL A 341 12.93 -14.85 13.13
CA VAL A 341 11.84 -15.81 13.41
C VAL A 341 12.18 -17.20 12.83
N ARG A 342 12.65 -17.26 11.58
CA ARG A 342 13.08 -18.53 10.94
C ARG A 342 14.23 -19.23 11.68
N ARG A 343 15.11 -18.45 12.32
CA ARG A 343 16.22 -18.96 13.11
C ARG A 343 15.86 -19.23 14.58
N SER A 344 14.60 -18.96 14.97
CA SER A 344 14.15 -19.01 16.37
C SER A 344 15.02 -18.16 17.30
N GLN A 345 15.44 -16.99 16.83
CA GLN A 345 16.31 -16.06 17.54
C GLN A 345 15.62 -14.72 17.77
N LYS A 346 16.02 -13.99 18.81
CA LYS A 346 15.60 -12.59 18.97
C LYS A 346 16.19 -11.73 17.87
N LEU A 347 15.42 -10.80 17.32
CA LEU A 347 15.90 -9.86 16.32
C LEU A 347 17.11 -9.07 16.83
N SER A 348 18.16 -8.98 16.01
CA SER A 348 19.41 -8.24 16.28
C SER A 348 19.88 -7.50 15.03
N TRP A 349 20.82 -6.58 15.20
CA TRP A 349 21.45 -5.90 14.07
C TRP A 349 22.27 -6.82 13.16
N GLU A 350 22.69 -7.98 13.65
CA GLU A 350 23.33 -9.01 12.82
C GLU A 350 22.38 -9.57 11.77
N HIS A 351 21.10 -9.78 12.12
CA HIS A 351 20.08 -10.19 11.15
C HIS A 351 19.85 -9.12 10.07
N PHE A 352 19.86 -7.84 10.47
CA PHE A 352 19.76 -6.74 9.51
C PHE A 352 20.98 -6.71 8.57
N ALA A 353 22.19 -6.83 9.11
CA ALA A 353 23.41 -6.86 8.31
C ALA A 353 23.42 -8.05 7.34
N ALA A 354 23.04 -9.24 7.80
CA ALA A 354 22.97 -10.43 6.96
C ALA A 354 21.99 -10.25 5.77
N VAL A 355 20.82 -9.63 6.00
CA VAL A 355 19.86 -9.33 4.94
C VAL A 355 20.43 -8.29 3.97
N TRP A 356 21.01 -7.21 4.50
CA TRP A 356 21.60 -6.15 3.70
C TRP A 356 22.75 -6.66 2.81
N ASP A 357 23.67 -7.42 3.37
CA ASP A 357 24.79 -8.01 2.63
C ASP A 357 24.34 -9.04 1.60
N GLY A 358 23.35 -9.88 1.95
CA GLY A 358 22.75 -10.82 1.00
C GLY A 358 22.15 -10.11 -0.21
N MET A 359 21.40 -9.05 0.00
CA MET A 359 20.80 -8.27 -1.09
C MET A 359 21.87 -7.54 -1.95
N ARG A 360 22.94 -7.07 -1.33
CA ARG A 360 24.07 -6.46 -2.07
C ARG A 360 24.78 -7.48 -2.96
N ARG A 361 25.02 -8.69 -2.47
CA ARG A 361 25.64 -9.78 -3.27
C ARG A 361 24.75 -10.15 -4.46
N LEU A 362 23.45 -10.32 -4.25
CA LEU A 362 22.49 -10.57 -5.33
C LEU A 362 22.52 -9.45 -6.38
N ALA A 363 22.55 -8.20 -5.96
CA ALA A 363 22.62 -7.06 -6.86
C ALA A 363 23.95 -6.97 -7.63
N ALA A 364 25.05 -7.47 -7.05
CA ALA A 364 26.36 -7.53 -7.68
C ALA A 364 26.56 -8.75 -8.61
N GLY A 365 25.56 -9.65 -8.69
CA GLY A 365 25.68 -10.88 -9.49
C GLY A 365 26.69 -11.89 -8.95
N THR A 366 27.14 -11.73 -7.70
CA THR A 366 28.03 -12.68 -7.03
C THR A 366 27.17 -13.68 -6.26
N GLU A 367 26.70 -14.73 -6.94
CA GLU A 367 26.22 -15.93 -6.28
C GLU A 367 27.43 -16.72 -5.73
N SER A 368 27.42 -16.96 -4.44
CA SER A 368 28.33 -17.93 -3.79
C SER A 368 27.59 -19.23 -3.53
#